data_9bfabf2963d78638a021966b8aecf8e6
#
_entry.id   9bfabf2963d78638a021966b8aecf8e6
#
_cell.length_a   1.000
_cell.length_b   1.000
_cell.length_c   1.000
_cell.angle_alpha   90.00
_cell.angle_beta   90.00
_cell.angle_gamma   90.00
#
_symmetry.space_group_name_H-M   'P 1'
#
loop_
_entity.id
_entity.type
_entity.pdbx_description
1 polymer ?
#
loop_
_entity_poly.entity_id
_entity_poly.type
_entity_poly.pdbx_seq_one_letter_code
_entity_poly.pdbx_strand_id
1 'polypeptide(L)'
;MAHMRCDFRSDAMGMNTSMTVILPEKTDLSQVPVVYLLHGLEDNCTGWARYTSVERYAREKNAALVMPEVQRSFYADMDRGISYFTFIHDELPEICRGFFGFSAKREKNYLMGLSMGGYGTLRCVLQAPERYAGAAAFSAVADIEEFVAVQTPAEKRELQAVFGQSLEIPADCNLLTLAGKADAARLPKLYMACGEQDALYAANVRLADKLTALGADIRFEHWTGIHNWEFWDAAVRKALDHLL
;
A
#
# COMPACT_ATOMS: atom_id res chain seq x y z
N MET A 1 0.16 -6.73 -22.26
CA MET A 1 0.94 -6.01 -21.23
C MET A 1 2.38 -6.51 -21.26
N ALA A 2 3.36 -5.65 -21.08
CA ALA A 2 4.73 -6.08 -20.83
C ALA A 2 4.92 -6.34 -19.34
N HIS A 3 5.34 -7.55 -18.96
CA HIS A 3 5.61 -7.94 -17.59
C HIS A 3 7.13 -8.09 -17.43
N MET A 4 7.71 -7.35 -16.50
CA MET A 4 9.16 -7.34 -16.31
C MET A 4 9.51 -7.26 -14.81
N ARG A 5 10.70 -7.76 -14.49
CA ARG A 5 11.38 -7.50 -13.22
C ARG A 5 12.47 -6.47 -13.47
N CYS A 6 12.53 -5.46 -12.63
CA CYS A 6 13.59 -4.47 -12.61
C CYS A 6 14.41 -4.62 -11.33
N ASP A 7 15.70 -4.87 -11.47
CA ASP A 7 16.67 -4.83 -10.37
C ASP A 7 17.45 -3.50 -10.49
N PHE A 8 17.50 -2.74 -9.42
CA PHE A 8 18.10 -1.40 -9.41
C PHE A 8 18.69 -1.08 -8.04
N ARG A 9 19.54 -0.04 -7.99
CA ARG A 9 20.04 0.48 -6.74
C ARG A 9 19.07 1.53 -6.18
N SER A 10 18.74 1.39 -4.91
CA SER A 10 18.08 2.41 -4.10
C SER A 10 19.09 3.10 -3.21
N ASP A 11 19.09 4.42 -3.24
CA ASP A 11 19.94 5.22 -2.36
C ASP A 11 19.35 5.34 -0.96
N ALA A 12 18.01 5.46 -0.84
CA ALA A 12 17.30 5.45 0.43
C ALA A 12 17.55 4.16 1.22
N MET A 13 17.60 3.02 0.51
CA MET A 13 17.89 1.71 1.12
C MET A 13 19.40 1.42 1.24
N GLY A 14 20.25 2.13 0.51
CA GLY A 14 21.71 1.90 0.46
C GLY A 14 22.11 0.58 -0.21
N MET A 15 21.19 -0.09 -0.93
CA MET A 15 21.40 -1.42 -1.52
C MET A 15 20.65 -1.61 -2.83
N ASN A 16 20.96 -2.70 -3.53
CA ASN A 16 20.16 -3.12 -4.67
C ASN A 16 18.85 -3.75 -4.20
N THR A 17 17.77 -3.43 -4.90
CA THR A 17 16.44 -3.98 -4.67
C THR A 17 15.77 -4.32 -6.00
N SER A 18 14.54 -4.81 -5.95
CA SER A 18 13.77 -5.18 -7.15
C SER A 18 12.36 -4.60 -7.10
N MET A 19 11.76 -4.51 -8.27
CA MET A 19 10.32 -4.34 -8.43
C MET A 19 9.83 -5.18 -9.61
N THR A 20 8.59 -5.66 -9.52
CA THR A 20 7.85 -6.18 -10.67
C THR A 20 7.04 -5.06 -11.27
N VAL A 21 7.10 -4.93 -12.60
CA VAL A 21 6.40 -3.87 -13.34
C VAL A 21 5.59 -4.48 -14.46
N ILE A 22 4.34 -4.03 -14.62
CA ILE A 22 3.45 -4.42 -15.71
C ILE A 22 3.02 -3.16 -16.43
N LEU A 23 3.33 -3.08 -17.73
CA LEU A 23 3.11 -1.89 -18.54
C LEU A 23 2.10 -2.15 -19.67
N PRO A 24 1.16 -1.23 -19.92
CA PRO A 24 0.37 -1.27 -21.14
C PRO A 24 1.26 -1.05 -22.36
N GLU A 25 0.95 -1.77 -23.43
CA GLU A 25 1.70 -1.71 -24.69
C GLU A 25 1.13 -0.64 -25.63
N LYS A 26 1.99 -0.10 -26.49
CA LYS A 26 1.60 0.82 -27.58
C LYS A 26 0.85 2.07 -27.08
N THR A 27 1.26 2.59 -25.93
CA THR A 27 0.67 3.79 -25.33
C THR A 27 1.76 4.73 -24.81
N ASP A 28 1.44 6.01 -24.69
CA ASP A 28 2.29 6.98 -24.01
C ASP A 28 2.18 6.78 -22.48
N LEU A 29 3.22 6.27 -21.87
CA LEU A 29 3.25 5.95 -20.44
C LEU A 29 3.09 7.20 -19.55
N SER A 30 3.34 8.40 -20.05
CA SER A 30 3.08 9.65 -19.33
C SER A 30 1.58 9.94 -19.13
N GLN A 31 0.72 9.29 -19.89
CA GLN A 31 -0.73 9.49 -19.89
C GLN A 31 -1.50 8.41 -19.15
N VAL A 32 -0.86 7.27 -18.82
CA VAL A 32 -1.54 6.16 -18.15
C VAL A 32 -1.62 6.38 -16.63
N PRO A 33 -2.66 5.85 -15.97
CA PRO A 33 -2.66 5.70 -14.52
C PRO A 33 -1.55 4.75 -14.08
N VAL A 34 -0.85 5.08 -13.01
CA VAL A 34 0.15 4.23 -12.37
C VAL A 34 -0.37 3.78 -11.01
N VAL A 35 -0.43 2.49 -10.78
CA VAL A 35 -0.83 1.90 -9.50
C VAL A 35 0.38 1.25 -8.86
N TYR A 36 0.82 1.80 -7.74
CA TYR A 36 1.81 1.17 -6.87
C TYR A 36 1.09 0.15 -5.99
N LEU A 37 1.44 -1.15 -6.12
CA LEU A 37 0.82 -2.26 -5.40
C LEU A 37 1.76 -2.79 -4.33
N LEU A 38 1.40 -2.56 -3.08
CA LEU A 38 2.20 -2.89 -1.91
C LEU A 38 1.86 -4.29 -1.39
N HIS A 39 2.89 -5.13 -1.19
CA HIS A 39 2.74 -6.51 -0.75
C HIS A 39 2.55 -6.66 0.77
N GLY A 40 2.10 -7.82 1.23
CA GLY A 40 1.93 -8.18 2.64
C GLY A 40 3.23 -8.64 3.31
N LEU A 41 3.14 -8.94 4.61
CA LEU A 41 4.31 -9.26 5.45
C LEU A 41 5.08 -10.50 4.99
N GLU A 42 4.39 -11.50 4.44
CA GLU A 42 4.98 -12.78 4.02
C GLU A 42 5.27 -12.85 2.52
N ASP A 43 5.10 -11.74 1.81
CA ASP A 43 5.22 -11.66 0.36
C ASP A 43 6.46 -10.88 -0.08
N ASN A 44 6.52 -10.68 -1.39
CA ASN A 44 7.54 -9.89 -2.08
C ASN A 44 6.95 -9.20 -3.32
N CYS A 45 7.78 -8.53 -4.08
CA CYS A 45 7.38 -7.82 -5.31
C CYS A 45 6.71 -8.69 -6.39
N THR A 46 6.65 -10.03 -6.24
CA THR A 46 6.02 -10.93 -7.21
C THR A 46 4.63 -11.39 -6.80
N GLY A 47 4.24 -11.25 -5.53
CA GLY A 47 3.04 -11.83 -4.95
C GLY A 47 1.76 -11.46 -5.70
N TRP A 48 1.54 -10.19 -5.95
CA TRP A 48 0.37 -9.70 -6.66
C TRP A 48 0.20 -10.33 -8.05
N ALA A 49 1.27 -10.40 -8.84
CA ALA A 49 1.22 -10.97 -10.18
C ALA A 49 1.06 -12.51 -10.18
N ARG A 50 1.54 -13.20 -9.12
CA ARG A 50 1.49 -14.67 -9.01
C ARG A 50 0.16 -15.19 -8.52
N TYR A 51 -0.48 -14.48 -7.61
CA TYR A 51 -1.65 -14.98 -6.88
C TYR A 51 -2.97 -14.35 -7.32
N THR A 52 -2.93 -13.35 -8.22
CA THR A 52 -4.11 -12.64 -8.69
C THR A 52 -4.17 -12.53 -10.21
N SER A 53 -5.30 -12.08 -10.71
CA SER A 53 -5.47 -11.69 -12.11
C SER A 53 -5.21 -10.20 -12.36
N VAL A 54 -4.42 -9.55 -11.51
CA VAL A 54 -4.25 -8.08 -11.51
C VAL A 54 -3.73 -7.52 -12.84
N GLU A 55 -2.90 -8.27 -13.58
CA GLU A 55 -2.46 -7.87 -14.93
C GLU A 55 -3.65 -7.71 -15.89
N ARG A 56 -4.60 -8.66 -15.85
CA ARG A 56 -5.81 -8.59 -16.68
C ARG A 56 -6.68 -7.40 -16.28
N TYR A 57 -6.86 -7.15 -15.00
CA TYR A 57 -7.65 -6.03 -14.50
C TYR A 57 -7.02 -4.68 -14.86
N ALA A 58 -5.70 -4.54 -14.72
CA ALA A 58 -4.97 -3.34 -15.12
C ALA A 58 -5.03 -3.08 -16.63
N ARG A 59 -5.01 -4.16 -17.43
CA ARG A 59 -5.18 -4.06 -18.89
C ARG A 59 -6.52 -3.44 -19.27
N GLU A 60 -7.59 -3.82 -18.60
CA GLU A 60 -8.94 -3.27 -18.83
C GLU A 60 -8.99 -1.76 -18.55
N LYS A 61 -8.16 -1.27 -17.64
CA LYS A 61 -8.03 0.14 -17.24
C LYS A 61 -6.91 0.89 -17.97
N ASN A 62 -6.17 0.23 -18.85
CA ASN A 62 -4.96 0.76 -19.48
C ASN A 62 -3.99 1.36 -18.43
N ALA A 63 -3.82 0.69 -17.28
CA ALA A 63 -3.01 1.15 -16.15
C ALA A 63 -1.67 0.41 -16.09
N ALA A 64 -0.63 1.12 -15.65
CA ALA A 64 0.65 0.53 -15.28
C ALA A 64 0.60 0.06 -13.81
N LEU A 65 1.27 -1.05 -13.51
CA LEU A 65 1.43 -1.56 -12.15
C LEU A 65 2.92 -1.54 -11.77
N VAL A 66 3.20 -1.10 -10.56
CA VAL A 66 4.54 -1.12 -9.94
C VAL A 66 4.43 -1.84 -8.60
N MET A 67 5.12 -2.94 -8.45
CA MET A 67 5.12 -3.79 -7.25
C MET A 67 6.52 -3.80 -6.65
N PRO A 68 6.83 -2.93 -5.67
CA PRO A 68 8.16 -2.85 -5.06
C PRO A 68 8.41 -3.96 -4.06
N GLU A 69 9.69 -4.23 -3.78
CA GLU A 69 10.16 -5.09 -2.71
C GLU A 69 10.51 -4.27 -1.47
N VAL A 70 9.92 -4.60 -0.33
CA VAL A 70 10.18 -3.92 0.95
C VAL A 70 10.36 -4.86 2.13
N GLN A 71 10.41 -6.17 1.88
CA GLN A 71 10.57 -7.18 2.92
C GLN A 71 9.51 -7.04 4.03
N ARG A 72 9.88 -7.27 5.29
CA ARG A 72 9.00 -7.26 6.47
C ARG A 72 9.05 -5.92 7.24
N SER A 73 9.17 -4.81 6.51
CA SER A 73 9.53 -3.48 7.07
C SER A 73 8.35 -2.67 7.61
N PHE A 74 7.12 -3.12 7.46
CA PHE A 74 5.93 -2.29 7.69
C PHE A 74 5.99 -0.93 6.96
N TYR A 75 6.69 -0.88 5.83
CA TYR A 75 6.84 0.37 5.07
C TYR A 75 7.32 1.52 5.97
N ALA A 76 8.21 1.24 6.92
CA ALA A 76 8.76 2.20 7.86
C ALA A 76 10.24 2.46 7.58
N ASP A 77 10.70 3.64 7.92
CA ASP A 77 12.13 3.84 8.15
C ASP A 77 12.43 3.19 9.49
N MET A 78 13.12 2.05 9.43
CA MET A 78 13.29 1.18 10.59
C MET A 78 14.17 1.84 11.65
N ASP A 79 13.84 1.68 12.92
CA ASP A 79 14.71 2.14 14.04
C ASP A 79 16.11 1.56 13.95
N ARG A 80 16.20 0.29 13.54
CA ARG A 80 17.47 -0.42 13.30
C ARG A 80 17.42 -1.12 11.96
N GLY A 81 17.70 -0.38 10.88
CA GLY A 81 17.67 -0.99 9.56
C GLY A 81 17.61 0.00 8.43
N ILE A 82 16.75 -0.28 7.48
CA ILE A 82 16.65 0.35 6.17
C ILE A 82 15.50 1.34 6.15
N SER A 83 15.65 2.42 5.37
CA SER A 83 14.65 3.48 5.21
C SER A 83 13.61 3.14 4.13
N TYR A 84 12.72 2.20 4.45
CA TYR A 84 11.72 1.73 3.48
C TYR A 84 10.58 2.74 3.26
N PHE A 85 10.22 3.55 4.25
CA PHE A 85 9.23 4.60 4.05
C PHE A 85 9.75 5.65 3.08
N THR A 86 10.96 6.16 3.31
CA THR A 86 11.64 7.08 2.41
C THR A 86 11.75 6.50 0.99
N PHE A 87 12.09 5.21 0.87
CA PHE A 87 12.13 4.54 -0.42
C PHE A 87 10.78 4.58 -1.14
N ILE A 88 9.71 4.09 -0.50
CA ILE A 88 8.37 3.99 -1.13
C ILE A 88 7.75 5.37 -1.37
N HIS A 89 7.89 6.24 -0.39
CA HIS A 89 7.21 7.53 -0.40
C HIS A 89 7.91 8.53 -1.33
N ASP A 90 9.22 8.61 -1.31
CA ASP A 90 9.96 9.65 -2.02
C ASP A 90 10.71 9.10 -3.24
N GLU A 91 11.51 8.05 -3.08
CA GLU A 91 12.46 7.63 -4.10
C GLU A 91 11.82 6.80 -5.22
N LEU A 92 10.99 5.81 -4.89
CA LEU A 92 10.38 4.90 -5.88
C LEU A 92 9.59 5.64 -6.97
N PRO A 93 8.73 6.63 -6.67
CA PRO A 93 8.04 7.37 -7.71
C PRO A 93 9.01 8.12 -8.65
N GLU A 94 10.14 8.63 -8.14
CA GLU A 94 11.16 9.30 -8.95
C GLU A 94 11.90 8.32 -9.86
N ILE A 95 12.29 7.17 -9.33
CA ILE A 95 12.91 6.09 -10.11
C ILE A 95 11.97 5.65 -11.24
N CYS A 96 10.68 5.44 -10.95
CA CYS A 96 9.70 5.04 -11.94
C CYS A 96 9.47 6.11 -13.01
N ARG A 97 9.48 7.39 -12.65
CA ARG A 97 9.45 8.49 -13.62
C ARG A 97 10.68 8.49 -14.52
N GLY A 98 11.84 8.29 -13.94
CA GLY A 98 13.11 8.23 -14.69
C GLY A 98 13.18 7.04 -15.65
N PHE A 99 12.72 5.87 -15.24
CA PHE A 99 12.80 4.64 -16.05
C PHE A 99 11.69 4.54 -17.10
N PHE A 100 10.47 4.94 -16.76
CA PHE A 100 9.28 4.68 -17.59
C PHE A 100 8.61 5.94 -18.12
N GLY A 101 9.03 7.12 -17.69
CA GLY A 101 8.40 8.38 -18.12
C GLY A 101 7.00 8.62 -17.51
N PHE A 102 6.68 8.02 -16.38
CA PHE A 102 5.39 8.20 -15.71
C PHE A 102 5.15 9.64 -15.30
N SER A 103 3.89 10.06 -15.25
CA SER A 103 3.50 11.40 -14.84
C SER A 103 3.63 11.60 -13.33
N ALA A 104 4.12 12.77 -12.92
CA ALA A 104 4.09 13.20 -11.52
C ALA A 104 2.74 13.80 -11.09
N LYS A 105 1.79 13.99 -12.02
CA LYS A 105 0.49 14.59 -11.73
C LYS A 105 -0.33 13.68 -10.81
N ARG A 106 -0.96 14.30 -9.79
CA ARG A 106 -1.78 13.60 -8.79
C ARG A 106 -2.78 12.62 -9.42
N GLU A 107 -3.51 13.08 -10.44
CA GLU A 107 -4.57 12.32 -11.13
C GLU A 107 -4.08 11.09 -11.90
N LYS A 108 -2.77 10.88 -11.97
CA LYS A 108 -2.16 9.72 -12.61
C LYS A 108 -1.57 8.71 -11.61
N ASN A 109 -1.52 9.02 -10.32
CA ASN A 109 -0.85 8.19 -9.33
C ASN A 109 -1.85 7.60 -8.32
N TYR A 110 -1.79 6.30 -8.14
CA TYR A 110 -2.65 5.51 -7.24
C TYR A 110 -1.79 4.60 -6.39
N LEU A 111 -2.23 4.37 -5.16
CA LEU A 111 -1.52 3.49 -4.21
C LEU A 111 -2.49 2.45 -3.66
N MET A 112 -2.13 1.18 -3.72
CA MET A 112 -2.96 0.09 -3.22
C MET A 112 -2.10 -0.94 -2.49
N GLY A 113 -2.67 -1.66 -1.53
CA GLY A 113 -1.92 -2.71 -0.85
C GLY A 113 -2.78 -3.58 0.06
N LEU A 114 -2.25 -4.76 0.39
CA LEU A 114 -2.89 -5.73 1.29
C LEU A 114 -2.13 -5.86 2.61
N SER A 115 -2.84 -6.11 3.71
CA SER A 115 -2.25 -6.41 5.02
C SER A 115 -1.24 -5.33 5.46
N MET A 116 0.04 -5.69 5.64
CA MET A 116 1.15 -4.74 5.82
C MET A 116 1.20 -3.68 4.71
N GLY A 117 0.96 -4.07 3.44
CA GLY A 117 0.90 -3.12 2.31
C GLY A 117 -0.32 -2.20 2.38
N GLY A 118 -1.44 -2.67 2.93
CA GLY A 118 -2.61 -1.84 3.22
C GLY A 118 -2.30 -0.76 4.27
N TYR A 119 -1.56 -1.13 5.31
CA TYR A 119 -1.01 -0.20 6.29
C TYR A 119 -0.10 0.84 5.61
N GLY A 120 0.87 0.39 4.80
CA GLY A 120 1.79 1.28 4.09
C GLY A 120 1.05 2.25 3.15
N THR A 121 0.02 1.75 2.44
CA THR A 121 -0.85 2.56 1.58
C THR A 121 -1.52 3.69 2.37
N LEU A 122 -2.21 3.36 3.45
CA LEU A 122 -2.91 4.36 4.26
C LEU A 122 -1.94 5.33 4.93
N ARG A 123 -0.78 4.86 5.39
CA ARG A 123 0.26 5.72 5.95
C ARG A 123 0.74 6.77 4.94
N CYS A 124 1.07 6.36 3.72
CA CYS A 124 1.52 7.27 2.66
C CYS A 124 0.46 8.32 2.31
N VAL A 125 -0.79 7.91 2.11
CA VAL A 125 -1.84 8.85 1.68
C VAL A 125 -2.31 9.78 2.80
N LEU A 126 -2.23 9.35 4.07
CA LEU A 126 -2.53 10.22 5.20
C LEU A 126 -1.42 11.25 5.45
N GLN A 127 -0.19 10.97 5.07
CA GLN A 127 0.93 11.91 5.20
C GLN A 127 1.08 12.85 4.00
N ALA A 128 0.81 12.37 2.77
CA ALA A 128 0.96 13.15 1.54
C ALA A 128 -0.22 12.96 0.58
N PRO A 129 -1.42 13.41 0.99
CA PRO A 129 -2.66 13.20 0.22
C PRO A 129 -2.63 13.84 -1.17
N GLU A 130 -1.84 14.89 -1.35
CA GLU A 130 -1.70 15.62 -2.62
C GLU A 130 -0.99 14.82 -3.71
N ARG A 131 -0.35 13.70 -3.38
CA ARG A 131 0.40 12.88 -4.35
C ARG A 131 -0.48 11.91 -5.12
N TYR A 132 -1.66 11.54 -4.58
CA TYR A 132 -2.47 10.44 -5.09
C TYR A 132 -3.88 10.88 -5.44
N ALA A 133 -4.41 10.36 -6.54
CA ALA A 133 -5.81 10.52 -6.94
C ALA A 133 -6.73 9.56 -6.20
N GLY A 134 -6.23 8.35 -5.91
CA GLY A 134 -6.97 7.33 -5.20
C GLY A 134 -6.05 6.37 -4.48
N ALA A 135 -6.58 5.72 -3.43
CA ALA A 135 -5.87 4.68 -2.71
C ALA A 135 -6.82 3.56 -2.26
N ALA A 136 -6.28 2.33 -2.20
CA ALA A 136 -7.05 1.18 -1.72
C ALA A 136 -6.26 0.33 -0.72
N ALA A 137 -6.91 -0.05 0.38
CA ALA A 137 -6.32 -0.90 1.41
C ALA A 137 -7.18 -2.13 1.66
N PHE A 138 -6.56 -3.31 1.56
CA PHE A 138 -7.23 -4.59 1.71
C PHE A 138 -6.74 -5.29 2.96
N SER A 139 -7.66 -5.67 3.87
CA SER A 139 -7.29 -6.33 5.14
C SER A 139 -6.10 -5.63 5.83
N ALA A 140 -6.13 -4.32 5.91
CA ALA A 140 -5.00 -3.52 6.38
C ALA A 140 -4.69 -3.78 7.87
N VAL A 141 -3.42 -3.68 8.26
CA VAL A 141 -3.06 -3.54 9.68
C VAL A 141 -3.46 -2.12 10.11
N ALA A 142 -4.78 -1.91 10.29
CA ALA A 142 -5.38 -0.59 10.51
C ALA A 142 -5.10 -0.03 11.92
N ASP A 143 -4.85 -0.92 12.89
CA ASP A 143 -4.43 -0.59 14.24
C ASP A 143 -3.12 -1.32 14.55
N ILE A 144 -2.02 -0.61 14.40
CA ILE A 144 -0.68 -1.20 14.58
C ILE A 144 -0.38 -1.53 16.04
N GLU A 145 -0.95 -0.78 17.02
CA GLU A 145 -0.75 -1.05 18.45
C GLU A 145 -1.46 -2.34 18.85
N GLU A 146 -2.72 -2.52 18.42
CA GLU A 146 -3.47 -3.77 18.62
C GLU A 146 -2.76 -4.95 17.95
N PHE A 147 -2.27 -4.75 16.70
CA PHE A 147 -1.50 -5.77 16.00
C PHE A 147 -0.25 -6.20 16.77
N VAL A 148 0.55 -5.24 17.25
CA VAL A 148 1.77 -5.53 18.05
C VAL A 148 1.45 -6.22 19.37
N ALA A 149 0.34 -5.85 20.01
CA ALA A 149 -0.02 -6.39 21.33
C ALA A 149 -0.21 -7.91 21.31
N VAL A 150 -0.78 -8.45 20.23
CA VAL A 150 -1.12 -9.88 20.10
C VAL A 150 0.02 -10.75 19.55
N GLN A 151 1.14 -10.15 19.11
CA GLN A 151 2.26 -10.88 18.52
C GLN A 151 3.01 -11.73 19.57
N THR A 152 3.58 -12.83 19.10
CA THR A 152 4.48 -13.68 19.87
C THR A 152 5.77 -12.95 20.26
N PRO A 153 6.53 -13.43 21.27
CA PRO A 153 7.83 -12.84 21.61
C PRO A 153 8.85 -12.82 20.46
N ALA A 154 8.76 -13.77 19.52
CA ALA A 154 9.64 -13.81 18.35
C ALA A 154 9.27 -12.71 17.35
N GLU A 155 8.00 -12.56 17.03
CA GLU A 155 7.48 -11.52 16.16
C GLU A 155 7.68 -10.11 16.74
N LYS A 156 7.51 -9.96 18.04
CA LYS A 156 7.82 -8.68 18.73
C LYS A 156 9.28 -8.28 18.59
N ARG A 157 10.24 -9.24 18.57
CA ARG A 157 11.65 -8.91 18.32
C ARG A 157 11.89 -8.37 16.88
N GLU A 158 11.17 -8.88 15.88
CA GLU A 158 11.23 -8.29 14.53
C GLU A 158 10.65 -6.87 14.52
N LEU A 159 9.50 -6.68 15.17
CA LEU A 159 8.85 -5.37 15.25
C LEU A 159 9.67 -4.35 16.04
N GLN A 160 10.49 -4.79 16.99
CA GLN A 160 11.47 -3.94 17.69
C GLN A 160 12.56 -3.39 16.75
N ALA A 161 12.94 -4.11 15.71
CA ALA A 161 13.85 -3.58 14.70
C ALA A 161 13.18 -2.50 13.84
N VAL A 162 11.87 -2.58 13.67
CA VAL A 162 11.07 -1.61 12.89
C VAL A 162 10.72 -0.37 13.71
N PHE A 163 10.10 -0.56 14.89
CA PHE A 163 9.46 0.51 15.66
C PHE A 163 10.21 0.92 16.94
N GLY A 164 11.38 0.33 17.19
CA GLY A 164 12.17 0.58 18.39
C GLY A 164 11.93 -0.42 19.53
N GLN A 165 12.89 -0.46 20.44
CA GLN A 165 12.98 -1.47 21.50
C GLN A 165 11.76 -1.47 22.46
N SER A 166 11.17 -0.31 22.72
CA SER A 166 9.99 -0.17 23.59
C SER A 166 8.70 -0.63 22.92
N LEU A 167 8.66 -0.72 21.59
CA LEU A 167 7.44 -0.88 20.79
C LEU A 167 6.39 0.22 21.04
N GLU A 168 6.82 1.39 21.49
CA GLU A 168 6.02 2.60 21.47
C GLU A 168 5.92 3.08 20.03
N ILE A 169 4.75 2.94 19.42
CA ILE A 169 4.56 3.24 18.01
C ILE A 169 4.68 4.75 17.75
N PRO A 170 5.61 5.21 16.93
CA PRO A 170 5.72 6.62 16.58
C PRO A 170 4.40 7.16 16.00
N ALA A 171 4.08 8.41 16.32
CA ALA A 171 2.80 9.02 15.93
C ALA A 171 2.58 9.07 14.41
N ASP A 172 3.65 9.16 13.63
CA ASP A 172 3.65 9.13 12.16
C ASP A 172 3.55 7.69 11.60
N CYS A 173 3.63 6.67 12.46
CA CYS A 173 3.40 5.25 12.16
C CYS A 173 2.02 4.77 12.63
N ASN A 174 1.27 5.56 13.41
CA ASN A 174 -0.04 5.19 13.91
C ASN A 174 -1.15 5.77 13.03
N LEU A 175 -1.86 4.90 12.28
CA LEU A 175 -2.89 5.30 11.32
C LEU A 175 -4.07 6.02 11.98
N LEU A 176 -4.48 5.61 13.19
CA LEU A 176 -5.56 6.26 13.91
C LEU A 176 -5.18 7.68 14.34
N THR A 177 -3.91 7.88 14.71
CA THR A 177 -3.36 9.21 15.01
C THR A 177 -3.26 10.07 13.74
N LEU A 178 -2.74 9.52 12.65
CA LEU A 178 -2.65 10.22 11.36
C LEU A 178 -4.03 10.61 10.83
N ALA A 179 -5.00 9.69 10.86
CA ALA A 179 -6.38 9.96 10.47
C ALA A 179 -7.00 11.09 11.29
N GLY A 180 -6.72 11.13 12.62
CA GLY A 180 -7.23 12.20 13.49
C GLY A 180 -6.66 13.59 13.19
N LYS A 181 -5.54 13.68 12.45
CA LYS A 181 -4.88 14.92 12.04
C LYS A 181 -5.13 15.27 10.57
N ALA A 182 -5.73 14.37 9.80
CA ALA A 182 -5.91 14.54 8.37
C ALA A 182 -6.96 15.60 8.05
N ASP A 183 -6.69 16.39 7.03
CA ASP A 183 -7.70 17.24 6.38
C ASP A 183 -8.45 16.39 5.35
N ALA A 184 -9.68 16.00 5.67
CA ALA A 184 -10.50 15.13 4.84
C ALA A 184 -10.71 15.68 3.41
N ALA A 185 -10.76 17.01 3.24
CA ALA A 185 -10.92 17.63 1.94
C ALA A 185 -9.71 17.46 1.01
N ARG A 186 -8.54 17.17 1.57
CA ARG A 186 -7.31 16.92 0.80
C ARG A 186 -7.08 15.44 0.49
N LEU A 187 -7.73 14.53 1.23
CA LEU A 187 -7.56 13.11 1.02
C LEU A 187 -7.92 12.70 -0.41
N PRO A 188 -7.24 11.69 -0.98
CA PRO A 188 -7.66 11.09 -2.23
C PRO A 188 -8.96 10.31 -2.02
N LYS A 189 -9.58 9.87 -3.12
CA LYS A 189 -10.66 8.90 -3.05
C LYS A 189 -10.15 7.59 -2.45
N LEU A 190 -10.79 7.10 -1.39
CA LEU A 190 -10.36 5.93 -0.64
C LEU A 190 -11.28 4.74 -0.88
N TYR A 191 -10.69 3.56 -1.04
CA TYR A 191 -11.38 2.29 -1.02
C TYR A 191 -10.74 1.38 0.03
N MET A 192 -11.56 0.84 0.91
CA MET A 192 -11.10 -0.17 1.86
C MET A 192 -11.94 -1.44 1.73
N ALA A 193 -11.33 -2.61 1.91
CA ALA A 193 -12.05 -3.87 1.95
C ALA A 193 -11.42 -4.83 2.97
N CYS A 194 -12.27 -5.58 3.69
CA CYS A 194 -11.81 -6.59 4.64
C CYS A 194 -12.82 -7.75 4.72
N GLY A 195 -12.32 -8.99 4.79
CA GLY A 195 -13.16 -10.17 5.00
C GLY A 195 -13.77 -10.16 6.40
N GLU A 196 -15.03 -10.55 6.51
CA GLU A 196 -15.75 -10.56 7.80
C GLU A 196 -15.19 -11.55 8.82
N GLN A 197 -14.46 -12.59 8.35
CA GLN A 197 -13.77 -13.57 9.19
C GLN A 197 -12.25 -13.31 9.27
N ASP A 198 -11.79 -12.17 8.77
CA ASP A 198 -10.39 -11.74 8.91
C ASP A 198 -10.14 -11.24 10.34
N ALA A 199 -9.02 -11.64 10.94
CA ALA A 199 -8.66 -11.18 12.29
C ALA A 199 -8.48 -9.66 12.38
N LEU A 200 -8.20 -8.99 11.25
CA LEU A 200 -8.04 -7.54 11.17
C LEU A 200 -9.37 -6.79 10.89
N TYR A 201 -10.49 -7.50 10.75
CA TYR A 201 -11.76 -6.91 10.35
C TYR A 201 -12.20 -5.76 11.29
N ALA A 202 -12.20 -5.99 12.59
CA ALA A 202 -12.65 -4.99 13.56
C ALA A 202 -11.82 -3.70 13.52
N ALA A 203 -10.51 -3.81 13.35
CA ALA A 203 -9.62 -2.65 13.22
C ALA A 203 -9.88 -1.87 11.92
N ASN A 204 -10.17 -2.58 10.81
CA ASN A 204 -10.53 -1.95 9.53
C ASN A 204 -11.85 -1.19 9.62
N VAL A 205 -12.87 -1.76 10.29
CA VAL A 205 -14.15 -1.07 10.54
C VAL A 205 -13.90 0.23 11.31
N ARG A 206 -13.17 0.16 12.45
CA ARG A 206 -12.90 1.36 13.28
C ARG A 206 -12.20 2.47 12.50
N LEU A 207 -11.22 2.14 11.66
CA LEU A 207 -10.51 3.13 10.87
C LEU A 207 -11.40 3.72 9.76
N ALA A 208 -12.18 2.87 9.08
CA ALA A 208 -13.12 3.31 8.05
C ALA A 208 -14.21 4.24 8.63
N ASP A 209 -14.78 3.89 9.78
CA ASP A 209 -15.75 4.72 10.50
C ASP A 209 -15.14 6.08 10.89
N LYS A 210 -13.90 6.07 11.39
CA LYS A 210 -13.19 7.31 11.73
C LYS A 210 -12.98 8.21 10.53
N LEU A 211 -12.54 7.68 9.40
CA LEU A 211 -12.34 8.44 8.15
C LEU A 211 -13.67 8.96 7.60
N THR A 212 -14.73 8.15 7.67
CA THR A 212 -16.09 8.56 7.29
C THR A 212 -16.60 9.71 8.17
N ALA A 213 -16.42 9.62 9.48
CA ALA A 213 -16.83 10.65 10.43
C ALA A 213 -16.07 11.97 10.22
N LEU A 214 -14.86 11.93 9.67
CA LEU A 214 -14.08 13.11 9.28
C LEU A 214 -14.52 13.70 7.94
N GLY A 215 -15.43 13.05 7.20
CA GLY A 215 -15.92 13.50 5.90
C GLY A 215 -15.02 13.11 4.71
N ALA A 216 -14.14 12.11 4.86
CA ALA A 216 -13.36 11.60 3.75
C ALA A 216 -14.23 10.91 2.69
N ASP A 217 -13.86 11.03 1.40
CA ASP A 217 -14.47 10.25 0.32
C ASP A 217 -13.94 8.81 0.39
N ILE A 218 -14.59 8.00 1.21
CA ILE A 218 -14.23 6.62 1.46
C ILE A 218 -15.37 5.66 1.16
N ARG A 219 -15.05 4.55 0.48
CA ARG A 219 -15.91 3.38 0.34
C ARG A 219 -15.29 2.21 1.09
N PHE A 220 -15.97 1.71 2.11
CA PHE A 220 -15.61 0.49 2.81
C PHE A 220 -16.54 -0.64 2.41
N GLU A 221 -15.99 -1.73 1.87
CA GLU A 221 -16.73 -2.95 1.54
C GLU A 221 -16.26 -4.12 2.38
N HIS A 222 -17.16 -4.96 2.79
CA HIS A 222 -16.88 -6.21 3.47
C HIS A 222 -17.82 -7.32 2.97
N TRP A 223 -17.33 -8.51 2.97
CA TRP A 223 -18.08 -9.73 2.62
C TRP A 223 -17.44 -10.94 3.26
N THR A 224 -18.11 -12.08 3.21
CA THR A 224 -17.58 -13.35 3.71
C THR A 224 -16.21 -13.64 3.10
N GLY A 225 -15.18 -13.79 3.95
CA GLY A 225 -13.79 -14.02 3.54
C GLY A 225 -12.84 -13.93 4.71
N ILE A 226 -11.64 -14.46 4.50
CA ILE A 226 -10.55 -14.49 5.46
C ILE A 226 -9.33 -13.76 4.92
N HIS A 227 -8.23 -13.73 5.66
CA HIS A 227 -6.96 -13.08 5.29
C HIS A 227 -6.20 -13.90 4.25
N ASN A 228 -6.63 -13.87 2.96
CA ASN A 228 -6.06 -14.68 1.90
C ASN A 228 -6.14 -14.04 0.51
N TRP A 229 -5.42 -14.64 -0.44
CA TRP A 229 -5.30 -14.14 -1.81
C TRP A 229 -6.62 -14.19 -2.60
N GLU A 230 -7.52 -15.13 -2.32
CA GLU A 230 -8.84 -15.20 -2.96
C GLU A 230 -9.67 -13.95 -2.65
N PHE A 231 -9.61 -13.49 -1.39
CA PHE A 231 -10.27 -12.24 -1.00
C PHE A 231 -9.61 -11.04 -1.69
N TRP A 232 -8.29 -10.97 -1.70
CA TRP A 232 -7.55 -9.82 -2.23
C TRP A 232 -7.62 -9.72 -3.76
N ASP A 233 -7.70 -10.84 -4.50
CA ASP A 233 -7.94 -10.81 -5.95
C ASP A 233 -9.29 -10.16 -6.29
N ALA A 234 -10.34 -10.52 -5.55
CA ALA A 234 -11.65 -9.89 -5.71
C ALA A 234 -11.64 -8.41 -5.30
N ALA A 235 -10.96 -8.09 -4.18
CA ALA A 235 -10.88 -6.74 -3.64
C ALA A 235 -10.13 -5.78 -4.56
N VAL A 236 -8.98 -6.18 -5.11
CA VAL A 236 -8.19 -5.34 -6.02
C VAL A 236 -8.93 -5.06 -7.31
N ARG A 237 -9.69 -6.03 -7.84
CA ARG A 237 -10.56 -5.81 -9.01
C ARG A 237 -11.59 -4.72 -8.74
N LYS A 238 -12.33 -4.84 -7.63
CA LYS A 238 -13.34 -3.85 -7.22
C LYS A 238 -12.73 -2.46 -7.00
N ALA A 239 -11.54 -2.40 -6.39
CA ALA A 239 -10.83 -1.15 -6.18
C ALA A 239 -10.42 -0.47 -7.50
N LEU A 240 -9.88 -1.23 -8.46
CA LEU A 240 -9.55 -0.73 -9.79
C LEU A 240 -10.80 -0.22 -10.53
N ASP A 241 -11.94 -0.92 -10.41
CA ASP A 241 -13.21 -0.47 -11.00
C ASP A 241 -13.77 0.80 -10.34
N HIS A 242 -13.49 1.01 -9.05
CA HIS A 242 -13.98 2.15 -8.30
C HIS A 242 -13.12 3.40 -8.47
N LEU A 243 -11.79 3.22 -8.61
CA LEU A 243 -10.83 4.32 -8.59
C LEU A 243 -10.38 4.78 -9.98
N LEU A 244 -10.39 3.88 -11.00
CA LEU A 244 -10.01 4.11 -12.39
C LEU A 244 -11.20 3.94 -13.34
#